data_e785aa4221db5a292d671db57f6d0199
#
_entry.id   e785aa4221db5a292d671db57f6d0199
#
_cell.length_a   1.000
_cell.length_b   1.000
_cell.length_c   1.000
_cell.angle_alpha   90.00
_cell.angle_beta   90.00
_cell.angle_gamma   90.00
#
_symmetry.space_group_name_H-M   'P 1'
#
loop_
_entity.id
_entity.type
_entity.pdbx_description
1 polymer ?
#
loop_
_entity_poly.entity_id
_entity_poly.type
_entity_poly.pdbx_seq_one_letter_code
_entity_poly.pdbx_strand_id
1 'polypeptide(L)'
;VYATIAKFTLFETSILLFTATIAGVVGQGPIGYFSDIFDRRKVIVITTFGSSLLAFIAILTSNDPIQNIYYMDEFAFRKIIFFIAVGLYTSLCLPLFSLNLAHTNDFVPKSKFVAAGGGLQLIFGVGAISGPILCAIFMEWFGLNGLFVFLIIAHAIIGIFGLYIMK
;
A
#
# COMPACT_ATOMS: atom_id res chain seq x y z
N VAL A 1 -2.66 -1.17 -15.81
CA VAL A 1 -1.96 0.05 -16.30
C VAL A 1 -0.47 -0.08 -16.03
N TYR A 2 0.01 -0.09 -14.74
CA TYR A 2 1.44 -0.18 -14.44
C TYR A 2 2.14 -1.35 -15.14
N ALA A 3 1.67 -2.58 -14.96
CA ALA A 3 2.26 -3.78 -15.55
C ALA A 3 2.29 -3.72 -17.10
N THR A 4 1.28 -3.12 -17.71
CA THR A 4 1.22 -2.95 -19.17
C THR A 4 2.29 -1.97 -19.67
N ILE A 5 2.46 -0.82 -18.97
CA ILE A 5 3.47 0.18 -19.33
C ILE A 5 4.89 -0.38 -19.03
N ALA A 6 5.06 -1.12 -17.94
CA ALA A 6 6.30 -1.81 -17.58
C ALA A 6 6.61 -3.02 -18.48
N LYS A 7 5.76 -3.30 -19.47
CA LYS A 7 5.90 -4.42 -20.41
C LYS A 7 6.01 -5.80 -19.75
N PHE A 8 5.32 -5.99 -18.63
CA PHE A 8 5.23 -7.30 -18.00
C PHE A 8 4.40 -8.25 -18.87
N THR A 9 4.85 -9.49 -18.97
CA THR A 9 4.06 -10.57 -19.59
C THR A 9 2.79 -10.83 -18.76
N LEU A 10 1.81 -11.50 -19.35
CA LEU A 10 0.59 -11.91 -18.62
C LEU A 10 0.93 -12.78 -17.40
N PHE A 11 1.92 -13.66 -17.53
CA PHE A 11 2.36 -14.52 -16.44
C PHE A 11 3.00 -13.71 -15.30
N GLU A 12 3.90 -12.78 -15.59
CA GLU A 12 4.52 -11.89 -14.60
C GLU A 12 3.49 -11.01 -13.90
N THR A 13 2.53 -10.48 -14.66
CA THR A 13 1.42 -9.70 -14.10
C THR A 13 0.58 -10.55 -13.14
N SER A 14 0.31 -11.80 -13.51
CA SER A 14 -0.44 -12.74 -12.66
C SER A 14 0.33 -13.08 -11.38
N ILE A 15 1.64 -13.33 -11.46
CA ILE A 15 2.50 -13.57 -10.29
C ILE A 15 2.53 -12.32 -9.39
N LEU A 16 2.66 -11.13 -9.95
CA LEU A 16 2.67 -9.88 -9.18
C LEU A 16 1.36 -9.71 -8.39
N LEU A 17 0.21 -9.90 -9.04
CA LEU A 17 -1.10 -9.81 -8.40
C LEU A 17 -1.29 -10.90 -7.35
N PHE A 18 -0.89 -12.13 -7.65
CA PHE A 18 -0.94 -13.26 -6.72
C PHE A 18 -0.10 -12.96 -5.47
N THR A 19 1.16 -12.55 -5.65
CA THR A 19 2.08 -12.21 -4.56
C THR A 19 1.51 -11.08 -3.70
N ALA A 20 1.02 -10.02 -4.33
CA ALA A 20 0.40 -8.89 -3.64
C ALA A 20 -0.82 -9.33 -2.82
N THR A 21 -1.70 -10.14 -3.40
CA THR A 21 -2.92 -10.59 -2.73
C THR A 21 -2.61 -11.52 -1.55
N ILE A 22 -1.77 -12.54 -1.76
CA ILE A 22 -1.39 -13.49 -0.70
C ILE A 22 -0.67 -12.78 0.43
N ALA A 23 0.31 -11.93 0.13
CA ALA A 23 1.04 -11.18 1.14
C ALA A 23 0.10 -10.26 1.94
N GLY A 24 -0.85 -9.61 1.27
CA GLY A 24 -1.86 -8.78 1.91
C GLY A 24 -2.77 -9.56 2.86
N VAL A 25 -3.21 -10.75 2.47
CA VAL A 25 -4.03 -11.63 3.31
C VAL A 25 -3.22 -12.12 4.51
N VAL A 26 -2.00 -12.62 4.27
CA VAL A 26 -1.12 -13.14 5.34
C VAL A 26 -0.73 -12.04 6.32
N GLY A 27 -0.51 -10.81 5.87
CA GLY A 27 -0.17 -9.68 6.72
C GLY A 27 -1.26 -9.26 7.70
N GLN A 28 -2.54 -9.55 7.40
CA GLN A 28 -3.65 -9.14 8.27
C GLN A 28 -3.60 -9.81 9.65
N GLY A 29 -3.24 -11.09 9.73
CA GLY A 29 -3.16 -11.81 11.00
C GLY A 29 -2.13 -11.22 11.97
N PRO A 30 -0.84 -11.17 11.62
CA PRO A 30 0.20 -10.59 12.49
C PRO A 30 -0.07 -9.13 12.86
N ILE A 31 -0.48 -8.30 11.90
CA ILE A 31 -0.72 -6.87 12.15
C ILE A 31 -1.93 -6.67 13.06
N GLY A 32 -3.01 -7.44 12.86
CA GLY A 32 -4.15 -7.45 13.76
C GLY A 32 -3.75 -7.83 15.18
N TYR A 33 -2.99 -8.92 15.35
CA TYR A 33 -2.47 -9.36 16.63
C TYR A 33 -1.62 -8.28 17.34
N PHE A 34 -0.69 -7.64 16.62
CA PHE A 34 0.08 -6.53 17.18
C PHE A 34 -0.79 -5.35 17.58
N SER A 35 -1.84 -5.06 16.82
CA SER A 35 -2.80 -4.00 17.12
C SER A 35 -3.62 -4.27 18.39
N ASP A 36 -3.82 -5.52 18.76
CA ASP A 36 -4.53 -5.89 19.99
C ASP A 36 -3.63 -5.86 21.24
N ILE A 37 -2.30 -5.98 21.05
CA ILE A 37 -1.33 -5.96 22.17
C ILE A 37 -0.77 -4.55 22.40
N PHE A 38 -0.49 -3.82 21.33
CA PHE A 38 0.10 -2.49 21.39
C PHE A 38 -0.94 -1.40 21.17
N ASP A 39 -0.58 -0.15 21.50
CA ASP A 39 -1.39 1.02 21.14
C ASP A 39 -1.67 1.01 19.64
N ARG A 40 -2.94 0.85 19.28
CA ARG A 40 -3.42 0.72 17.91
C ARG A 40 -2.98 1.88 17.01
N ARG A 41 -2.92 3.10 17.56
CA ARG A 41 -2.42 4.28 16.85
C ARG A 41 -0.96 4.13 16.42
N LYS A 42 -0.13 3.56 17.31
CA LYS A 42 1.28 3.29 16.98
C LYS A 42 1.41 2.26 15.86
N VAL A 43 0.59 1.21 15.90
CA VAL A 43 0.60 0.19 14.85
C VAL A 43 0.17 0.80 13.50
N ILE A 44 -0.87 1.63 13.47
CA ILE A 44 -1.31 2.36 12.26
C ILE A 44 -0.17 3.22 11.70
N VAL A 45 0.52 3.98 12.55
CA VAL A 45 1.64 4.85 12.12
C VAL A 45 2.80 4.02 11.58
N ILE A 46 3.20 2.95 12.27
CA ILE A 46 4.29 2.07 11.85
C ILE A 46 3.97 1.41 10.51
N THR A 47 2.78 0.85 10.35
CA THR A 47 2.36 0.21 9.10
C THR A 47 2.29 1.21 7.94
N THR A 48 1.84 2.43 8.22
CA THR A 48 1.73 3.50 7.21
C THR A 48 3.12 3.96 6.72
N PHE A 49 4.06 4.25 7.63
CA PHE A 49 5.43 4.58 7.24
C PHE A 49 6.18 3.41 6.61
N GLY A 50 5.94 2.18 7.11
CA GLY A 50 6.48 0.97 6.49
C GLY A 50 5.99 0.80 5.05
N SER A 51 4.70 1.05 4.78
CA SER A 51 4.15 1.05 3.42
C SER A 51 4.81 2.11 2.53
N SER A 52 5.01 3.33 3.06
CA SER A 52 5.70 4.41 2.34
C SER A 52 7.15 4.01 1.97
N LEU A 53 7.89 3.41 2.91
CA LEU A 53 9.25 2.93 2.68
C LEU A 53 9.30 1.81 1.62
N LEU A 54 8.37 0.85 1.67
CA LEU A 54 8.30 -0.24 0.69
C LEU A 54 7.91 0.27 -0.71
N ALA A 55 7.03 1.26 -0.79
CA ALA A 55 6.74 1.93 -2.06
C ALA A 55 7.98 2.66 -2.61
N PHE A 56 8.82 3.24 -1.76
CA PHE A 56 10.10 3.83 -2.17
C PHE A 56 11.09 2.77 -2.68
N ILE A 57 11.19 1.62 -1.99
CA ILE A 57 12.00 0.48 -2.46
C ILE A 57 11.49 -0.02 -3.82
N ALA A 58 10.16 -0.05 -4.02
CA ALA A 58 9.58 -0.42 -5.30
C ALA A 58 10.01 0.55 -6.44
N ILE A 59 10.14 1.86 -6.18
CA ILE A 59 10.71 2.81 -7.16
C ILE A 59 12.15 2.44 -7.50
N LEU A 60 12.99 2.19 -6.50
CA LEU A 60 14.42 1.89 -6.71
C LEU A 60 14.63 0.59 -7.51
N THR A 61 13.67 -0.32 -7.45
CA THR A 61 13.72 -1.61 -8.13
C THR A 61 12.81 -1.69 -9.36
N SER A 62 11.99 -0.67 -9.59
CA SER A 62 11.17 -0.58 -10.79
C SER A 62 12.06 -0.49 -12.04
N ASN A 63 11.68 -1.24 -13.07
CA ASN A 63 12.43 -1.28 -14.30
C ASN A 63 12.04 -0.10 -15.20
N ASP A 64 12.95 0.84 -15.39
CA ASP A 64 12.85 1.74 -16.54
C ASP A 64 13.06 0.92 -17.83
N PRO A 65 12.10 0.94 -18.78
CA PRO A 65 12.21 0.16 -20.02
C PRO A 65 13.46 0.50 -20.86
N ILE A 66 14.09 1.64 -20.60
CA ILE A 66 15.23 2.17 -21.38
C ILE A 66 16.58 1.59 -20.92
N GLN A 67 16.72 1.18 -19.66
CA GLN A 67 18.00 0.65 -19.14
C GLN A 67 18.21 -0.86 -19.34
N ASN A 68 17.18 -1.58 -19.77
CA ASN A 68 17.13 -3.04 -19.71
C ASN A 68 17.85 -3.80 -20.85
N ILE A 69 18.57 -3.13 -21.74
CA ILE A 69 19.14 -3.79 -22.92
C ILE A 69 20.49 -4.48 -22.62
N TYR A 70 21.17 -4.15 -21.52
CA TYR A 70 22.58 -4.54 -21.32
C TYR A 70 22.88 -5.59 -20.23
N TYR A 71 21.98 -5.91 -19.28
CA TYR A 71 22.31 -6.80 -18.15
C TYR A 71 21.13 -7.72 -17.77
N MET A 72 21.07 -8.91 -18.37
CA MET A 72 19.96 -9.86 -18.14
C MET A 72 19.88 -10.41 -16.71
N ASP A 73 21.00 -10.66 -16.05
CA ASP A 73 21.02 -11.24 -14.70
C ASP A 73 20.62 -10.22 -13.61
N GLU A 74 21.10 -8.99 -13.73
CA GLU A 74 20.75 -7.91 -12.83
C GLU A 74 19.25 -7.55 -12.95
N PHE A 75 18.70 -7.66 -14.14
CA PHE A 75 17.29 -7.44 -14.43
C PHE A 75 16.37 -8.43 -13.68
N ALA A 76 16.71 -9.72 -13.70
CA ALA A 76 15.92 -10.75 -13.01
C ALA A 76 15.91 -10.53 -11.48
N PHE A 77 17.06 -10.19 -10.90
CA PHE A 77 17.20 -9.91 -9.47
C PHE A 77 16.40 -8.69 -9.03
N ARG A 78 16.47 -7.59 -9.77
CA ARG A 78 15.70 -6.36 -9.49
C ARG A 78 14.19 -6.61 -9.56
N LYS A 79 13.74 -7.41 -10.53
CA LYS A 79 12.31 -7.79 -10.65
C LYS A 79 11.84 -8.61 -9.45
N ILE A 80 12.63 -9.53 -8.94
CA ILE A 80 12.32 -10.31 -7.74
C ILE A 80 12.17 -9.38 -6.53
N ILE A 81 13.14 -8.45 -6.32
CA ILE A 81 13.05 -7.49 -5.23
C ILE A 81 11.82 -6.60 -5.37
N PHE A 82 11.49 -6.18 -6.58
CA PHE A 82 10.28 -5.41 -6.86
C PHE A 82 9.02 -6.18 -6.45
N PHE A 83 8.91 -7.45 -6.80
CA PHE A 83 7.75 -8.29 -6.44
C PHE A 83 7.64 -8.48 -4.93
N ILE A 84 8.78 -8.69 -4.27
CA ILE A 84 8.84 -8.78 -2.79
C ILE A 84 8.43 -7.44 -2.17
N ALA A 85 8.94 -6.32 -2.66
CA ALA A 85 8.60 -4.99 -2.14
C ALA A 85 7.11 -4.69 -2.28
N VAL A 86 6.50 -5.00 -3.43
CA VAL A 86 5.06 -4.85 -3.64
C VAL A 86 4.26 -5.80 -2.75
N GLY A 87 4.69 -7.04 -2.59
CA GLY A 87 4.06 -8.00 -1.67
C GLY A 87 4.09 -7.51 -0.22
N LEU A 88 5.25 -7.09 0.27
CA LEU A 88 5.38 -6.53 1.62
C LEU A 88 4.61 -5.22 1.78
N TYR A 89 4.58 -4.36 0.76
CA TYR A 89 3.76 -3.15 0.75
C TYR A 89 2.28 -3.50 0.97
N THR A 90 1.74 -4.46 0.21
CA THR A 90 0.33 -4.85 0.36
C THR A 90 0.06 -5.53 1.70
N SER A 91 1.02 -6.26 2.28
CA SER A 91 0.90 -6.87 3.60
C SER A 91 0.74 -5.84 4.72
N LEU A 92 1.32 -4.65 4.56
CA LEU A 92 1.16 -3.54 5.51
C LEU A 92 -0.06 -2.65 5.17
N CYS A 93 -0.34 -2.44 3.89
CA CYS A 93 -1.38 -1.53 3.43
C CYS A 93 -2.81 -2.10 3.62
N LEU A 94 -3.05 -3.37 3.27
CA LEU A 94 -4.39 -3.97 3.35
C LEU A 94 -4.98 -4.00 4.77
N PRO A 95 -4.21 -4.28 5.84
CA PRO A 95 -4.73 -4.24 7.20
C PRO A 95 -5.16 -2.86 7.67
N LEU A 96 -4.70 -1.77 7.04
CA LEU A 96 -5.00 -0.40 7.48
C LEU A 96 -6.49 -0.12 7.58
N PHE A 97 -7.32 -0.66 6.67
CA PHE A 97 -8.77 -0.50 6.77
C PHE A 97 -9.33 -1.14 8.04
N SER A 98 -8.94 -2.38 8.33
CA SER A 98 -9.37 -3.11 9.53
C SER A 98 -8.86 -2.45 10.81
N LEU A 99 -7.62 -1.94 10.81
CA LEU A 99 -7.04 -1.19 11.92
C LEU A 99 -7.82 0.10 12.21
N ASN A 100 -8.15 0.87 11.16
CA ASN A 100 -8.91 2.10 11.30
C ASN A 100 -10.35 1.83 11.78
N LEU A 101 -10.99 0.76 11.29
CA LEU A 101 -12.30 0.34 11.75
C LEU A 101 -12.27 -0.06 13.23
N ALA A 102 -11.30 -0.87 13.62
CA ALA A 102 -11.13 -1.28 15.01
C ALA A 102 -10.81 -0.07 15.90
N HIS A 103 -9.92 0.84 15.46
CA HIS A 103 -9.64 2.08 16.18
C HIS A 103 -10.88 2.96 16.36
N THR A 104 -11.69 3.11 15.32
CA THR A 104 -12.94 3.87 15.41
C THR A 104 -13.90 3.24 16.43
N ASN A 105 -13.99 1.91 16.44
CA ASN A 105 -14.85 1.18 17.37
C ASN A 105 -14.41 1.32 18.83
N ASP A 106 -13.15 1.64 19.11
CA ASP A 106 -12.68 1.93 20.48
C ASP A 106 -13.29 3.22 21.05
N PHE A 107 -13.76 4.14 20.20
CA PHE A 107 -14.27 5.47 20.59
C PHE A 107 -15.78 5.64 20.43
N VAL A 108 -16.47 4.66 19.84
CA VAL A 108 -17.94 4.75 19.66
C VAL A 108 -18.67 3.69 20.49
N PRO A 109 -19.88 3.97 21.00
CA PRO A 109 -20.66 2.99 21.71
C PRO A 109 -21.06 1.82 20.79
N LYS A 110 -21.19 0.61 21.34
CA LYS A 110 -21.49 -0.62 20.58
C LYS A 110 -22.72 -0.49 19.69
N SER A 111 -23.74 0.27 20.12
CA SER A 111 -24.95 0.53 19.34
C SER A 111 -24.72 1.30 18.04
N LYS A 112 -23.55 1.95 17.87
CA LYS A 112 -23.17 2.74 16.69
C LYS A 112 -22.11 2.07 15.81
N PHE A 113 -21.65 0.87 16.13
CA PHE A 113 -20.60 0.18 15.37
C PHE A 113 -20.95 0.02 13.88
N VAL A 114 -22.20 -0.36 13.58
CA VAL A 114 -22.65 -0.53 12.19
C VAL A 114 -22.66 0.81 11.46
N ALA A 115 -23.12 1.87 12.10
CA ALA A 115 -23.14 3.20 11.49
C ALA A 115 -21.72 3.75 11.26
N ALA A 116 -20.82 3.55 12.23
CA ALA A 116 -19.41 3.95 12.12
C ALA A 116 -18.70 3.18 10.99
N GLY A 117 -18.91 1.85 10.92
CA GLY A 117 -18.38 1.02 9.84
C GLY A 117 -18.90 1.42 8.46
N GLY A 118 -20.21 1.73 8.36
CA GLY A 118 -20.81 2.26 7.12
C GLY A 118 -20.22 3.60 6.71
N GLY A 119 -19.98 4.51 7.65
CA GLY A 119 -19.30 5.79 7.39
C GLY A 119 -17.88 5.61 6.87
N LEU A 120 -17.08 4.74 7.49
CA LEU A 120 -15.74 4.41 7.03
C LEU A 120 -15.75 3.76 5.64
N GLN A 121 -16.72 2.89 5.37
CA GLN A 121 -16.87 2.26 4.05
C GLN A 121 -17.19 3.28 2.96
N LEU A 122 -18.00 4.31 3.26
CA LEU A 122 -18.26 5.41 2.32
C LEU A 122 -16.97 6.20 2.03
N ILE A 123 -16.20 6.55 3.05
CA ILE A 123 -14.91 7.25 2.87
C ILE A 123 -13.95 6.38 2.03
N PHE A 124 -13.88 5.08 2.33
CA PHE A 124 -13.10 4.13 1.53
C PHE A 124 -13.56 4.11 0.06
N GLY A 125 -14.88 4.10 -0.18
CA GLY A 125 -15.45 4.15 -1.52
C GLY A 125 -15.06 5.42 -2.30
N VAL A 126 -15.11 6.59 -1.65
CA VAL A 126 -14.63 7.86 -2.23
C VAL A 126 -13.14 7.76 -2.59
N GLY A 127 -12.33 7.20 -1.70
CA GLY A 127 -10.91 6.95 -1.97
C GLY A 127 -10.68 5.97 -3.12
N ALA A 128 -11.49 4.92 -3.24
CA ALA A 128 -11.41 3.95 -4.31
C ALA A 128 -11.74 4.54 -5.70
N ILE A 129 -12.60 5.55 -5.75
CA ILE A 129 -12.93 6.28 -6.99
C ILE A 129 -11.85 7.31 -7.31
N SER A 130 -11.43 8.12 -6.34
CA SER A 130 -10.48 9.22 -6.56
C SER A 130 -9.03 8.73 -6.69
N GLY A 131 -8.67 7.64 -6.01
CA GLY A 131 -7.31 7.09 -5.99
C GLY A 131 -6.75 6.78 -7.38
N PRO A 132 -7.43 6.00 -8.22
CA PRO A 132 -6.97 5.72 -9.58
C PRO A 132 -6.80 6.98 -10.45
N ILE A 133 -7.67 7.99 -10.28
CA ILE A 133 -7.59 9.26 -11.02
C ILE A 133 -6.33 10.04 -10.60
N LEU A 134 -6.12 10.21 -9.29
CA LEU A 134 -4.93 10.87 -8.76
C LEU A 134 -3.66 10.13 -9.15
N CYS A 135 -3.67 8.79 -9.05
CA CYS A 135 -2.56 7.96 -9.46
C CYS A 135 -2.22 8.17 -10.96
N ALA A 136 -3.23 8.25 -11.84
CA ALA A 136 -3.02 8.50 -13.26
C ALA A 136 -2.36 9.86 -13.53
N ILE A 137 -2.77 10.92 -12.81
CA ILE A 137 -2.14 12.25 -12.89
C ILE A 137 -0.66 12.18 -12.46
N PHE A 138 -0.36 11.49 -11.36
CA PHE A 138 1.03 11.31 -10.93
C PHE A 138 1.85 10.51 -11.93
N MET A 139 1.25 9.49 -12.56
CA MET A 139 1.93 8.73 -13.63
C MET A 139 2.15 9.58 -14.89
N GLU A 140 1.30 10.54 -15.18
CA GLU A 140 1.50 11.50 -16.28
C GLU A 140 2.71 12.41 -16.00
N TRP A 141 2.89 12.87 -14.75
CA TRP A 141 3.99 13.78 -14.38
C TRP A 141 5.32 13.07 -14.15
N PHE A 142 5.31 11.90 -13.53
CA PHE A 142 6.52 11.17 -13.06
C PHE A 142 6.75 9.86 -13.82
N GLY A 143 6.02 9.62 -14.91
CA GLY A 143 6.12 8.38 -15.68
C GLY A 143 5.68 7.16 -14.86
N LEU A 144 6.30 6.03 -15.13
CA LEU A 144 5.96 4.74 -14.49
C LEU A 144 6.06 4.79 -12.96
N ASN A 145 7.01 5.54 -12.43
CA ASN A 145 7.21 5.70 -10.99
C ASN A 145 6.14 6.53 -10.28
N GLY A 146 5.32 7.28 -11.03
CA GLY A 146 4.26 8.13 -10.49
C GLY A 146 3.27 7.40 -9.61
N LEU A 147 2.99 6.12 -9.89
CA LEU A 147 2.18 5.25 -9.02
C LEU A 147 2.75 5.21 -7.59
N PHE A 148 4.04 4.88 -7.48
CA PHE A 148 4.67 4.72 -6.17
C PHE A 148 4.92 6.07 -5.48
N VAL A 149 5.22 7.13 -6.25
CA VAL A 149 5.31 8.51 -5.71
C VAL A 149 3.99 8.92 -5.06
N PHE A 150 2.87 8.67 -5.72
CA PHE A 150 1.54 8.92 -5.15
C PHE A 150 1.33 8.14 -3.86
N LEU A 151 1.66 6.84 -3.84
CA LEU A 151 1.50 5.98 -2.67
C LEU A 151 2.39 6.43 -1.50
N ILE A 152 3.65 6.83 -1.77
CA ILE A 152 4.56 7.38 -0.75
C ILE A 152 3.95 8.61 -0.10
N ILE A 153 3.50 9.57 -0.90
CA ILE A 153 2.93 10.84 -0.41
C ILE A 153 1.66 10.57 0.40
N ALA A 154 0.75 9.74 -0.12
CA ALA A 154 -0.49 9.41 0.57
C ALA A 154 -0.23 8.78 1.94
N HIS A 155 0.65 7.78 2.02
CA HIS A 155 0.99 7.12 3.29
C HIS A 155 1.77 8.05 4.22
N ALA A 156 2.70 8.85 3.70
CA ALA A 156 3.44 9.82 4.51
C ALA A 156 2.51 10.85 5.17
N ILE A 157 1.53 11.37 4.43
CA ILE A 157 0.53 12.32 4.97
C ILE A 157 -0.26 11.66 6.11
N ILE A 158 -0.75 10.42 5.92
CA ILE A 158 -1.50 9.69 6.94
C ILE A 158 -0.61 9.41 8.16
N GLY A 159 0.65 9.00 7.95
CA GLY A 159 1.59 8.73 9.04
C GLY A 159 1.92 9.98 9.86
N ILE A 160 2.16 11.11 9.20
CA ILE A 160 2.43 12.41 9.86
C ILE A 160 1.19 12.86 10.65
N PHE A 161 0.00 12.75 10.06
CA PHE A 161 -1.25 13.07 10.77
C PHE A 161 -1.46 12.17 11.99
N GLY A 162 -1.15 10.86 11.86
CA GLY A 162 -1.19 9.92 12.99
C GLY A 162 -0.24 10.32 14.13
N LEU A 163 1.00 10.72 13.80
CA LEU A 163 1.95 11.23 14.79
C LEU A 163 1.47 12.54 15.47
N TYR A 164 0.83 13.40 14.71
CA TYR A 164 0.28 14.66 15.25
C TYR A 164 -0.81 14.41 16.29
N ILE A 165 -1.71 13.45 16.04
CA ILE A 165 -2.82 13.12 16.96
C ILE A 165 -2.32 12.37 18.22
N MET A 166 -1.14 11.74 18.17
CA MET A 166 -0.58 11.01 19.33
C MET A 166 0.09 11.94 20.36
N LYS A 167 0.29 13.21 20.04
CA LYS A 167 0.79 14.22 20.98
C LYS A 167 -0.33 14.68 21.93
#